data_9549e165812d8559c2e58207fb657b6b
#
_entry.id   9549e165812d8559c2e58207fb657b6b
#
_cell.length_a   1.000
_cell.length_b   1.000
_cell.length_c   1.000
_cell.angle_alpha   90.00
_cell.angle_beta   90.00
_cell.angle_gamma   90.00
#
_symmetry.space_group_name_H-M   'P 1'
#
loop_
_entity.id
_entity.type
_entity.pdbx_description
1 polymer ?
#
loop_
_entity_poly.entity_id
_entity_poly.type
_entity_poly.pdbx_seq_one_letter_code
_entity_poly.pdbx_strand_id
1 'polypeptide(L)'
;MNRMEEYNELLKKLEVVDESTGTEESTECIIDKRLEGTLDRAIARRKRKNLVLRPLVGFAASFALFVLLVNFSTTVADACSGIPVLRELAEAVTFSPSLEDAVDNEYAQPMNLFDQDGDVSAKVEFLIVDQKQVNIFFRVFSDKYEELYVDPHVSGVEKELESWCMVPHGGDGEKGELQGVTVEFIESDVPSSLKLELDIRAGELLEQVPDTEEEEFNPSGPSNDEYIGHLEFILEFAPQFTAGGRIIEVNQTVELEGQKITIESMEVYPTHMRINISDDKDNTAWMKDLDFYVKTAWGKRFEPVQEGLTSTGDGEGATMTSYRADSTYFYDAKRLKLVITGAEWLRKDMEKVYVNLRTKETDPLPEGVELYLTEEKSLGWIVQFKNKYREKDHFHQIMMSDYYDNEGNEYSFNSWGNGYFDLSPEEQKHYFIEELRLSDYHQDEVWLSPAYSHVWKAEEPVVVEIK
;
A
#
# COMPACT_ATOMS: atom_id res chain seq x y z
N MET A 1 31.91 -4.39 1.75
CA MET A 1 33.22 -3.91 2.25
C MET A 1 33.18 -3.98 3.77
N ASN A 2 34.09 -4.73 4.41
CA ASN A 2 33.99 -5.04 5.86
C ASN A 2 34.35 -3.80 6.68
N ARG A 3 33.57 -3.49 7.74
CA ARG A 3 33.82 -2.36 8.67
C ARG A 3 35.26 -2.21 9.16
N MET A 4 36.02 -3.30 9.16
CA MET A 4 37.41 -3.34 9.54
C MET A 4 38.35 -2.78 8.45
N GLU A 5 37.97 -2.89 7.18
CA GLU A 5 38.72 -2.32 6.05
C GLU A 5 38.53 -0.79 5.99
N GLU A 6 37.34 -0.31 6.29
CA GLU A 6 37.01 1.12 6.36
C GLU A 6 37.77 1.81 7.54
N TYR A 7 37.88 1.11 8.67
CA TYR A 7 38.63 1.57 9.84
C TYR A 7 40.12 1.65 9.55
N ASN A 8 40.68 0.66 8.86
CA ASN A 8 42.12 0.64 8.49
C ASN A 8 42.45 1.67 7.41
N GLU A 9 41.51 2.01 6.53
CA GLU A 9 41.66 3.09 5.54
C GLU A 9 41.66 4.48 6.19
N LEU A 10 40.83 4.67 7.22
CA LEU A 10 40.80 5.88 8.04
C LEU A 10 42.10 6.07 8.86
N LEU A 11 42.66 4.99 9.44
CA LEU A 11 43.95 5.04 10.14
C LEU A 11 45.11 5.39 9.20
N LYS A 12 45.15 4.84 7.97
CA LYS A 12 46.13 5.22 6.96
C LYS A 12 46.04 6.67 6.53
N LYS A 13 44.84 7.27 6.47
CA LYS A 13 44.66 8.70 6.16
C LYS A 13 45.09 9.61 7.30
N LEU A 14 45.11 9.12 8.53
CA LEU A 14 45.57 9.86 9.71
C LEU A 14 47.11 9.87 9.80
N GLU A 15 47.80 8.77 9.39
CA GLU A 15 49.28 8.69 9.37
C GLU A 15 49.93 9.57 8.29
N VAL A 16 49.20 9.91 7.21
CA VAL A 16 49.72 10.77 6.11
C VAL A 16 49.69 12.28 6.43
N VAL A 17 49.03 12.69 7.53
CA VAL A 17 48.93 14.12 7.90
C VAL A 17 50.07 14.60 8.82
N ASP A 18 50.97 13.69 9.28
CA ASP A 18 51.97 13.99 10.30
C ASP A 18 53.37 14.37 9.78
N GLU A 19 53.52 14.61 8.45
CA GLU A 19 54.84 14.99 7.89
C GLU A 19 54.96 16.41 7.34
N SER A 20 54.04 17.34 7.61
CA SER A 20 54.26 18.74 7.21
C SER A 20 53.62 19.74 8.14
N THR A 21 54.27 20.14 9.16
CA THR A 21 54.45 21.53 9.69
C THR A 21 54.67 21.52 11.23
N GLY A 22 55.86 21.95 11.60
CA GLY A 22 56.22 22.10 13.01
C GLY A 22 55.47 23.24 13.71
N THR A 23 54.86 22.85 14.80
CA THR A 23 54.69 23.58 16.06
C THR A 23 53.96 22.66 17.05
N GLU A 24 54.76 21.96 17.87
CA GLU A 24 54.30 20.81 18.68
C GLU A 24 53.49 21.19 19.93
N GLU A 25 53.34 22.42 20.34
CA GLU A 25 52.78 22.73 21.67
C GLU A 25 51.31 23.19 21.67
N SER A 26 50.73 23.53 20.52
CA SER A 26 49.32 24.00 20.48
C SER A 26 48.32 22.98 19.90
N THR A 27 48.81 21.94 19.25
CA THR A 27 47.99 20.95 18.51
C THR A 27 47.51 19.83 19.45
N GLU A 28 48.34 19.36 20.38
CA GLU A 28 47.93 18.34 21.36
C GLU A 28 46.77 18.81 22.27
N CYS A 29 46.82 20.06 22.74
CA CYS A 29 45.78 20.62 23.63
C CYS A 29 44.43 20.81 22.90
N ILE A 30 44.43 20.98 21.59
CA ILE A 30 43.19 21.12 20.79
C ILE A 30 42.61 19.76 20.43
N ILE A 31 43.49 18.78 20.20
CA ILE A 31 43.07 17.41 19.86
C ILE A 31 42.47 16.73 21.13
N ASP A 32 43.11 16.89 22.31
CA ASP A 32 42.61 16.35 23.55
C ASP A 32 41.25 16.95 23.93
N LYS A 33 41.05 18.27 23.81
CA LYS A 33 39.72 18.90 24.07
C LYS A 33 38.63 18.48 23.07
N ARG A 34 38.97 18.19 21.81
CA ARG A 34 38.01 17.67 20.84
C ARG A 34 37.67 16.19 21.07
N LEU A 35 38.65 15.40 21.46
CA LEU A 35 38.46 13.97 21.83
C LEU A 35 37.64 13.84 23.10
N GLU A 36 37.93 14.59 24.15
CA GLU A 36 37.11 14.61 25.39
C GLU A 36 35.67 15.03 25.09
N GLY A 37 35.46 16.10 24.30
CA GLY A 37 34.11 16.54 23.94
C GLY A 37 33.33 15.59 23.01
N THR A 38 34.02 14.70 22.27
CA THR A 38 33.37 13.65 21.46
C THR A 38 33.10 12.39 22.27
N LEU A 39 34.00 12.04 23.20
CA LEU A 39 33.81 10.95 24.17
C LEU A 39 32.65 11.25 25.13
N ASP A 40 32.58 12.46 25.67
CA ASP A 40 31.50 12.89 26.56
C ASP A 40 30.13 12.88 25.86
N ARG A 41 30.07 13.31 24.58
CA ARG A 41 28.85 13.21 23.76
C ARG A 41 28.47 11.78 23.44
N ALA A 42 29.43 10.90 23.17
CA ALA A 42 29.20 9.47 22.92
C ALA A 42 28.73 8.75 24.18
N ILE A 43 29.32 9.07 25.36
CA ILE A 43 28.95 8.53 26.65
C ILE A 43 27.56 9.07 27.08
N ALA A 44 27.27 10.34 26.83
CA ALA A 44 25.96 10.95 27.12
C ALA A 44 24.86 10.36 26.20
N ARG A 45 25.15 10.10 24.92
CA ARG A 45 24.25 9.37 24.01
C ARG A 45 24.01 7.93 24.46
N ARG A 46 25.06 7.23 24.89
CA ARG A 46 24.95 5.85 25.40
C ARG A 46 24.19 5.79 26.73
N LYS A 47 24.37 6.77 27.62
CA LYS A 47 23.57 6.90 28.86
C LYS A 47 22.11 7.25 28.60
N ARG A 48 21.81 8.14 27.64
CA ARG A 48 20.43 8.44 27.24
C ARG A 48 19.75 7.24 26.55
N LYS A 49 20.44 6.54 25.62
CA LYS A 49 19.91 5.29 25.06
C LYS A 49 19.62 4.25 26.13
N ASN A 50 20.50 4.08 27.10
CA ASN A 50 20.29 3.12 28.18
C ASN A 50 19.20 3.55 29.20
N LEU A 51 18.87 4.84 29.30
CA LEU A 51 17.79 5.31 30.17
C LEU A 51 16.40 5.18 29.55
N VAL A 52 16.32 5.26 28.21
CA VAL A 52 15.06 5.08 27.46
C VAL A 52 14.85 3.62 27.08
N LEU A 53 15.94 2.89 26.75
CA LEU A 53 15.88 1.46 26.36
C LEU A 53 15.68 0.50 27.54
N ARG A 54 16.05 0.85 28.77
CA ARG A 54 15.88 -0.04 29.94
C ARG A 54 14.39 -0.32 30.26
N PRO A 55 13.47 0.63 30.28
CA PRO A 55 12.05 0.30 30.42
C PRO A 55 11.48 -0.42 29.18
N LEU A 56 11.92 -0.07 27.93
CA LEU A 56 11.47 -0.75 26.71
C LEU A 56 11.95 -2.21 26.66
N VAL A 57 13.21 -2.49 26.99
CA VAL A 57 13.73 -3.87 27.04
C VAL A 57 13.07 -4.66 28.17
N GLY A 58 12.74 -4.02 29.30
CA GLY A 58 11.95 -4.65 30.36
C GLY A 58 10.52 -4.97 29.91
N PHE A 59 9.88 -4.09 29.14
CA PHE A 59 8.56 -4.30 28.56
C PHE A 59 8.58 -5.36 27.44
N ALA A 60 9.56 -5.32 26.52
CA ALA A 60 9.72 -6.33 25.47
C ALA A 60 9.99 -7.73 26.04
N ALA A 61 10.81 -7.84 27.08
CA ALA A 61 11.06 -9.11 27.76
C ALA A 61 9.83 -9.61 28.55
N SER A 62 9.09 -8.72 29.20
CA SER A 62 7.83 -9.07 29.87
C SER A 62 6.74 -9.46 28.88
N PHE A 63 6.74 -8.84 27.71
CA PHE A 63 5.80 -9.12 26.64
C PHE A 63 6.13 -10.43 25.92
N ALA A 64 7.38 -10.67 25.56
CA ALA A 64 7.80 -11.97 25.03
C ALA A 64 7.46 -13.11 26.03
N LEU A 65 7.63 -12.84 27.33
CA LEU A 65 7.24 -13.78 28.39
C LEU A 65 5.71 -13.93 28.49
N PHE A 66 4.94 -12.85 28.30
CA PHE A 66 3.48 -12.87 28.33
C PHE A 66 2.92 -13.60 27.10
N VAL A 67 3.42 -13.32 25.90
CA VAL A 67 3.07 -14.04 24.65
C VAL A 67 3.47 -15.50 24.76
N LEU A 68 4.63 -15.80 25.33
CA LEU A 68 5.05 -17.16 25.67
C LEU A 68 4.08 -17.82 26.66
N LEU A 69 3.66 -17.13 27.70
CA LEU A 69 2.75 -17.68 28.72
C LEU A 69 1.31 -17.85 28.24
N VAL A 70 0.82 -17.01 27.35
CA VAL A 70 -0.54 -17.07 26.79
C VAL A 70 -0.65 -18.11 25.67
N ASN A 71 0.40 -18.28 24.84
CA ASN A 71 0.38 -19.18 23.68
C ASN A 71 1.15 -20.50 23.91
N PHE A 72 1.93 -20.66 24.98
CA PHE A 72 2.76 -21.84 25.24
C PHE A 72 2.32 -22.60 26.51
N SER A 73 1.16 -23.23 26.47
CA SER A 73 0.90 -24.31 27.42
C SER A 73 1.51 -25.64 27.00
N THR A 74 2.04 -25.78 25.80
CA THR A 74 2.73 -26.99 25.34
C THR A 74 3.87 -26.67 24.37
N THR A 75 5.09 -26.96 24.80
CA THR A 75 6.34 -27.17 24.05
C THR A 75 7.29 -25.97 23.87
N VAL A 76 8.27 -25.92 24.74
CA VAL A 76 9.49 -25.07 24.65
C VAL A 76 10.43 -25.49 23.50
N ALA A 77 10.11 -26.54 22.75
CA ALA A 77 10.98 -27.08 21.71
C ALA A 77 10.93 -26.31 20.36
N ASP A 78 9.85 -25.57 20.08
CA ASP A 78 9.70 -24.82 18.83
C ASP A 78 10.23 -23.35 18.90
N ALA A 79 10.57 -22.86 20.08
CA ALA A 79 11.08 -21.49 20.26
C ALA A 79 12.47 -21.25 19.62
N CYS A 80 13.19 -22.31 19.21
CA CYS A 80 14.46 -22.20 18.49
C CYS A 80 14.31 -22.19 16.95
N SER A 81 13.09 -22.39 16.42
CA SER A 81 12.81 -22.38 14.99
C SER A 81 12.42 -20.99 14.43
N GLY A 82 12.25 -19.99 15.31
CA GLY A 82 11.71 -18.67 14.93
C GLY A 82 12.60 -17.77 14.05
N ILE A 83 13.88 -18.06 13.88
CA ILE A 83 14.76 -17.23 13.06
C ILE A 83 14.49 -17.36 11.55
N PRO A 84 14.23 -18.54 10.98
CA PRO A 84 13.84 -18.66 9.58
C PRO A 84 12.49 -17.98 9.26
N VAL A 85 11.52 -18.10 10.14
CA VAL A 85 10.13 -17.63 9.94
C VAL A 85 10.05 -16.09 9.94
N LEU A 86 10.83 -15.40 10.78
CA LEU A 86 10.93 -13.93 10.74
C LEU A 86 11.58 -13.42 9.45
N ARG A 87 12.49 -14.19 8.88
CA ARG A 87 13.09 -13.86 7.57
C ARG A 87 12.06 -13.95 6.46
N GLU A 88 11.23 -14.98 6.45
CA GLU A 88 10.17 -15.15 5.46
C GLU A 88 9.09 -14.06 5.61
N LEU A 89 8.76 -13.65 6.85
CA LEU A 89 7.90 -12.49 7.07
C LEU A 89 8.53 -11.21 6.51
N ALA A 90 9.82 -10.98 6.76
CA ALA A 90 10.53 -9.83 6.20
C ALA A 90 10.55 -9.84 4.66
N GLU A 91 10.65 -11.02 4.04
CA GLU A 91 10.53 -11.18 2.59
C GLU A 91 9.09 -10.92 2.11
N ALA A 92 8.08 -11.39 2.84
CA ALA A 92 6.66 -11.22 2.50
C ALA A 92 6.15 -9.77 2.62
N VAL A 93 6.81 -8.91 3.40
CA VAL A 93 6.41 -7.50 3.58
C VAL A 93 7.22 -6.51 2.74
N THR A 94 8.07 -6.97 1.82
CA THR A 94 8.96 -6.12 1.00
C THR A 94 8.21 -5.12 0.10
N PHE A 95 6.94 -5.38 -0.18
CA PHE A 95 6.08 -4.46 -0.92
C PHE A 95 5.74 -3.18 -0.14
N SER A 96 5.92 -3.18 1.20
CA SER A 96 5.59 -2.05 2.07
C SER A 96 6.74 -1.69 3.00
N PRO A 97 7.46 -0.57 2.74
CA PRO A 97 8.52 -0.07 3.62
C PRO A 97 8.08 0.13 5.08
N SER A 98 6.81 0.45 5.29
CA SER A 98 6.25 0.61 6.64
C SER A 98 6.13 -0.72 7.38
N LEU A 99 5.74 -1.78 6.69
CA LEU A 99 5.67 -3.13 7.27
C LEU A 99 7.07 -3.71 7.48
N GLU A 100 8.04 -3.44 6.58
CA GLU A 100 9.46 -3.77 6.81
C GLU A 100 9.98 -3.09 8.09
N ASP A 101 9.74 -1.77 8.24
CA ASP A 101 10.11 -1.02 9.45
C ASP A 101 9.40 -1.59 10.70
N ALA A 102 8.15 -2.06 10.60
CA ALA A 102 7.43 -2.69 11.69
C ALA A 102 8.09 -4.03 12.11
N VAL A 103 8.45 -4.87 11.15
CA VAL A 103 9.16 -6.14 11.39
C VAL A 103 10.55 -5.88 12.00
N ASP A 104 11.30 -4.93 11.47
CA ASP A 104 12.64 -4.57 11.96
C ASP A 104 12.62 -4.00 13.40
N ASN A 105 11.50 -3.42 13.80
CA ASN A 105 11.29 -2.90 15.16
C ASN A 105 10.53 -3.88 16.08
N GLU A 106 10.45 -5.17 15.71
CA GLU A 106 9.79 -6.22 16.49
C GLU A 106 8.30 -5.93 16.77
N TYR A 107 7.63 -5.24 15.83
CA TYR A 107 6.22 -4.86 15.91
C TYR A 107 5.31 -5.87 15.19
N ALA A 108 5.70 -7.14 15.13
CA ALA A 108 4.89 -8.23 14.62
C ALA A 108 4.49 -9.16 15.77
N GLN A 109 3.20 -9.41 15.90
CA GLN A 109 2.65 -10.36 16.89
C GLN A 109 2.72 -11.76 16.31
N PRO A 110 3.54 -12.69 16.86
CA PRO A 110 3.52 -14.07 16.44
C PRO A 110 2.21 -14.74 16.87
N MET A 111 1.60 -15.44 15.93
CA MET A 111 0.42 -16.28 16.15
C MET A 111 0.80 -17.74 15.94
N ASN A 112 0.04 -18.62 16.46
CA ASN A 112 0.22 -20.06 16.22
C ASN A 112 -1.16 -20.74 16.18
N LEU A 113 -2.06 -20.12 15.41
CA LEU A 113 -3.40 -20.62 15.21
C LEU A 113 -3.37 -21.62 14.04
N PHE A 114 -3.98 -22.76 14.23
CA PHE A 114 -4.06 -23.83 13.23
C PHE A 114 -5.48 -24.32 13.13
N ASP A 115 -5.94 -24.53 11.91
CA ASP A 115 -7.23 -25.18 11.62
C ASP A 115 -7.07 -26.11 10.42
N GLN A 116 -7.96 -27.12 10.32
CA GLN A 116 -7.96 -28.12 9.27
C GLN A 116 -9.37 -28.54 8.92
N ASP A 117 -9.65 -28.57 7.63
CA ASP A 117 -10.88 -29.13 7.06
C ASP A 117 -10.54 -30.07 5.90
N GLY A 118 -10.91 -31.37 6.06
CA GLY A 118 -10.61 -32.38 5.07
C GLY A 118 -9.12 -32.53 4.76
N ASP A 119 -8.79 -32.35 3.47
CA ASP A 119 -7.43 -32.49 2.93
C ASP A 119 -6.63 -31.16 2.97
N VAL A 120 -7.22 -30.07 3.47
CA VAL A 120 -6.56 -28.76 3.57
C VAL A 120 -6.42 -28.30 5.01
N SER A 121 -5.37 -27.57 5.29
CA SER A 121 -5.13 -26.94 6.59
C SER A 121 -4.48 -25.59 6.43
N ALA A 122 -4.67 -24.69 7.40
CA ALA A 122 -3.99 -23.42 7.42
C ALA A 122 -3.42 -23.09 8.79
N LYS A 123 -2.41 -22.22 8.78
CA LYS A 123 -1.79 -21.69 9.96
C LYS A 123 -1.65 -20.16 9.85
N VAL A 124 -2.25 -19.43 10.79
CA VAL A 124 -1.97 -18.01 10.95
C VAL A 124 -0.69 -17.87 11.76
N GLU A 125 0.32 -17.21 11.18
CA GLU A 125 1.66 -17.13 11.76
C GLU A 125 1.96 -15.79 12.41
N PHE A 126 1.56 -14.68 11.77
CA PHE A 126 1.83 -13.33 12.27
C PHE A 126 0.67 -12.36 12.06
N LEU A 127 0.63 -11.38 12.94
CA LEU A 127 -0.19 -10.17 12.78
C LEU A 127 0.71 -8.95 12.94
N ILE A 128 0.52 -7.95 12.08
CA ILE A 128 1.02 -6.59 12.28
C ILE A 128 -0.21 -5.69 12.38
N VAL A 129 -0.45 -5.15 13.58
CA VAL A 129 -1.70 -4.47 13.91
C VAL A 129 -1.41 -3.10 14.47
N ASP A 130 -2.16 -2.10 14.06
CA ASP A 130 -2.23 -0.81 14.74
C ASP A 130 -3.68 -0.37 14.95
N GLN A 131 -3.91 0.89 15.27
CA GLN A 131 -5.27 1.39 15.54
C GLN A 131 -6.19 1.33 14.32
N LYS A 132 -5.64 1.37 13.09
CA LYS A 132 -6.41 1.50 11.86
C LYS A 132 -6.23 0.36 10.87
N GLN A 133 -5.23 -0.50 11.07
CA GLN A 133 -4.90 -1.53 10.10
C GLN A 133 -4.50 -2.83 10.78
N VAL A 134 -4.91 -3.94 10.19
CA VAL A 134 -4.52 -5.31 10.55
C VAL A 134 -3.94 -5.99 9.33
N ASN A 135 -2.69 -6.43 9.42
CA ASN A 135 -2.06 -7.28 8.41
C ASN A 135 -1.96 -8.68 8.99
N ILE A 136 -2.56 -9.64 8.30
CA ILE A 136 -2.67 -11.04 8.72
C ILE A 136 -1.81 -11.87 7.78
N PHE A 137 -0.88 -12.65 8.32
CA PHE A 137 -0.01 -13.52 7.53
C PHE A 137 -0.27 -14.98 7.87
N PHE A 138 -0.55 -15.78 6.85
CA PHE A 138 -0.92 -17.18 6.99
C PHE A 138 -0.34 -18.04 5.87
N ARG A 139 -0.36 -19.38 6.08
CA ARG A 139 0.00 -20.39 5.08
C ARG A 139 -1.11 -21.41 4.98
N VAL A 140 -1.28 -21.91 3.76
CA VAL A 140 -2.22 -23.00 3.50
C VAL A 140 -1.46 -24.22 3.01
N PHE A 141 -1.87 -25.39 3.43
CA PHE A 141 -1.22 -26.66 3.14
C PHE A 141 -2.23 -27.70 2.67
N SER A 142 -1.78 -28.59 1.77
CA SER A 142 -2.47 -29.81 1.42
C SER A 142 -1.48 -30.90 1.04
N ASP A 143 -1.77 -32.13 1.40
CA ASP A 143 -1.02 -33.32 0.93
C ASP A 143 -1.52 -33.81 -0.44
N LYS A 144 -2.66 -33.27 -0.92
CA LYS A 144 -3.36 -33.76 -2.10
C LYS A 144 -3.25 -32.83 -3.30
N TYR A 145 -3.20 -31.52 -3.06
CA TYR A 145 -3.21 -30.50 -4.09
C TYR A 145 -1.87 -29.76 -4.13
N GLU A 146 -1.38 -29.44 -5.33
CA GLU A 146 -0.15 -28.66 -5.52
C GLU A 146 -0.41 -27.16 -5.46
N GLU A 147 -1.54 -26.72 -6.04
CA GLU A 147 -1.95 -25.32 -6.06
C GLU A 147 -3.24 -25.14 -5.25
N LEU A 148 -3.28 -24.08 -4.45
CA LEU A 148 -4.39 -23.74 -3.58
C LEU A 148 -4.71 -22.26 -3.71
N TYR A 149 -5.93 -21.94 -4.11
CA TYR A 149 -6.44 -20.57 -4.15
C TYR A 149 -7.27 -20.29 -2.91
N VAL A 150 -7.02 -19.14 -2.30
CA VAL A 150 -7.63 -18.76 -1.03
C VAL A 150 -8.49 -17.52 -1.24
N ASP A 151 -9.77 -17.62 -0.87
CA ASP A 151 -10.67 -16.49 -0.76
C ASP A 151 -10.79 -16.12 0.72
N PRO A 152 -10.07 -15.11 1.20
CA PRO A 152 -10.15 -14.69 2.58
C PRO A 152 -11.38 -13.81 2.82
N HIS A 153 -12.06 -14.04 3.94
CA HIS A 153 -13.13 -13.20 4.43
C HIS A 153 -12.86 -12.77 5.86
N VAL A 154 -13.17 -11.52 6.18
CA VAL A 154 -12.98 -10.98 7.52
C VAL A 154 -14.29 -10.43 8.03
N SER A 155 -14.63 -10.77 9.27
CA SER A 155 -15.83 -10.29 9.94
C SER A 155 -15.55 -9.93 11.40
N GLY A 156 -16.44 -9.17 12.01
CA GLY A 156 -16.34 -8.84 13.43
C GLY A 156 -16.87 -9.98 14.30
N VAL A 157 -16.19 -10.24 15.42
CA VAL A 157 -16.60 -11.29 16.37
C VAL A 157 -17.83 -10.86 17.18
N GLU A 158 -17.85 -9.61 17.67
CA GLU A 158 -18.91 -9.11 18.54
C GLU A 158 -19.98 -8.31 17.81
N LYS A 159 -19.59 -7.63 16.72
CA LYS A 159 -20.45 -6.75 15.91
C LYS A 159 -19.99 -6.76 14.46
N GLU A 160 -20.87 -6.38 13.56
CA GLU A 160 -20.51 -6.14 12.16
C GLU A 160 -19.44 -5.06 12.04
N LEU A 161 -18.56 -5.21 11.06
CA LEU A 161 -17.52 -4.22 10.74
C LEU A 161 -18.13 -3.11 9.89
N GLU A 162 -17.78 -1.88 10.22
CA GLU A 162 -18.22 -0.70 9.50
C GLU A 162 -17.04 0.01 8.84
N SER A 163 -17.22 0.49 7.60
CA SER A 163 -16.26 1.37 6.91
C SER A 163 -14.84 0.79 6.87
N TRP A 164 -14.68 -0.36 6.23
CA TRP A 164 -13.41 -1.07 6.09
C TRP A 164 -13.19 -1.56 4.66
N CYS A 165 -11.95 -1.84 4.32
CA CYS A 165 -11.59 -2.53 3.09
C CYS A 165 -10.58 -3.63 3.36
N MET A 166 -10.46 -4.57 2.44
CA MET A 166 -9.53 -5.70 2.51
C MET A 166 -8.78 -5.83 1.19
N VAL A 167 -7.47 -6.06 1.30
CA VAL A 167 -6.59 -6.28 0.16
C VAL A 167 -5.75 -7.51 0.43
N PRO A 168 -5.87 -8.57 -0.38
CA PRO A 168 -4.98 -9.73 -0.30
C PRO A 168 -3.61 -9.41 -0.91
N HIS A 169 -2.56 -10.05 -0.37
CA HIS A 169 -1.18 -9.90 -0.82
C HIS A 169 -0.51 -11.26 -0.97
N GLY A 170 0.27 -11.44 -2.03
CA GLY A 170 0.97 -12.69 -2.31
C GLY A 170 0.04 -13.82 -2.72
N GLY A 171 0.60 -15.00 -2.86
CA GLY A 171 -0.15 -16.21 -3.16
C GLY A 171 -0.37 -16.45 -4.63
N ASP A 172 0.70 -16.90 -5.33
CA ASP A 172 0.59 -17.46 -6.69
C ASP A 172 -0.08 -18.84 -6.69
N GLY A 173 -0.67 -19.27 -5.56
CA GLY A 173 -1.31 -20.56 -5.38
C GLY A 173 -0.37 -21.66 -4.86
N GLU A 174 0.90 -21.38 -4.62
CA GLU A 174 1.84 -22.39 -4.11
C GLU A 174 1.53 -22.75 -2.65
N LYS A 175 1.39 -24.05 -2.39
CA LYS A 175 1.15 -24.56 -1.03
C LYS A 175 2.32 -24.23 -0.10
N GLY A 176 2.00 -23.75 1.09
CA GLY A 176 2.99 -23.44 2.12
C GLY A 176 3.73 -22.12 1.93
N GLU A 177 3.39 -21.33 0.92
CA GLU A 177 3.85 -19.96 0.79
C GLU A 177 3.19 -19.06 1.84
N LEU A 178 3.93 -18.06 2.33
CA LEU A 178 3.37 -17.08 3.26
C LEU A 178 2.57 -16.04 2.48
N GLN A 179 1.26 -16.07 2.69
CA GLN A 179 0.30 -15.14 2.09
C GLN A 179 -0.14 -14.11 3.13
N GLY A 180 -0.64 -12.98 2.66
CA GLY A 180 -1.09 -11.91 3.53
C GLY A 180 -2.45 -11.33 3.14
N VAL A 181 -3.11 -10.76 4.14
CA VAL A 181 -4.31 -9.94 3.97
C VAL A 181 -4.17 -8.68 4.80
N THR A 182 -4.34 -7.54 4.18
CA THR A 182 -4.46 -6.25 4.86
C THR A 182 -5.92 -5.87 5.02
N VAL A 183 -6.34 -5.57 6.24
CA VAL A 183 -7.66 -5.03 6.56
C VAL A 183 -7.47 -3.63 7.10
N GLU A 184 -8.01 -2.63 6.44
CA GLU A 184 -7.93 -1.23 6.85
C GLU A 184 -9.31 -0.70 7.25
N PHE A 185 -9.37 -0.07 8.42
CA PHE A 185 -10.55 0.58 8.99
C PHE A 185 -10.50 2.07 8.66
N ILE A 186 -11.46 2.54 7.87
CA ILE A 186 -11.47 3.91 7.34
C ILE A 186 -11.87 4.88 8.45
N GLU A 187 -13.07 4.74 8.99
CA GLU A 187 -13.61 5.63 10.03
C GLU A 187 -13.43 5.07 11.44
N SER A 188 -13.74 3.78 11.63
CA SER A 188 -13.65 3.13 12.93
C SER A 188 -12.20 2.74 13.29
N ASP A 189 -11.98 2.39 14.54
CA ASP A 189 -10.73 1.78 14.99
C ASP A 189 -10.81 0.25 14.87
N VAL A 190 -9.66 -0.39 14.78
CA VAL A 190 -9.52 -1.85 14.83
C VAL A 190 -10.20 -2.38 16.09
N PRO A 191 -11.13 -3.34 16.00
CA PRO A 191 -11.76 -3.95 17.18
C PRO A 191 -10.74 -4.80 17.97
N SER A 192 -11.14 -5.29 19.14
CA SER A 192 -10.28 -6.15 19.97
C SER A 192 -10.01 -7.52 19.36
N SER A 193 -10.87 -7.97 18.46
CA SER A 193 -10.78 -9.26 17.77
C SER A 193 -11.50 -9.25 16.43
N LEU A 194 -11.02 -10.07 15.50
CA LEU A 194 -11.62 -10.33 14.20
C LEU A 194 -11.79 -11.83 13.98
N LYS A 195 -12.76 -12.20 13.15
CA LYS A 195 -12.87 -13.54 12.58
C LYS A 195 -12.29 -13.52 11.18
N LEU A 196 -11.33 -14.39 10.90
CA LEU A 196 -10.81 -14.69 9.58
C LEU A 196 -11.40 -16.02 9.13
N GLU A 197 -11.99 -16.05 7.96
CA GLU A 197 -12.49 -17.23 7.27
C GLU A 197 -11.69 -17.37 5.97
N LEU A 198 -11.22 -18.58 5.69
CA LEU A 198 -10.47 -18.89 4.48
C LEU A 198 -11.25 -19.96 3.71
N ASP A 199 -11.83 -19.58 2.59
CA ASP A 199 -12.45 -20.52 1.66
C ASP A 199 -11.40 -20.96 0.64
N ILE A 200 -11.15 -22.28 0.59
CA ILE A 200 -10.05 -22.84 -0.20
C ILE A 200 -10.59 -23.53 -1.45
N ARG A 201 -10.02 -23.21 -2.61
CA ARG A 201 -10.23 -23.91 -3.88
C ARG A 201 -8.94 -24.59 -4.33
N ALA A 202 -9.07 -25.76 -4.94
CA ALA A 202 -7.94 -26.40 -5.60
C ALA A 202 -7.72 -25.76 -6.97
N GLY A 203 -6.48 -25.52 -7.33
CA GLY A 203 -6.09 -25.30 -8.71
C GLY A 203 -6.33 -26.58 -9.52
N GLU A 204 -6.53 -26.45 -10.82
CA GLU A 204 -6.61 -27.63 -11.67
C GLU A 204 -5.32 -28.44 -11.52
N LEU A 205 -5.47 -29.74 -11.25
CA LEU A 205 -4.38 -30.67 -11.45
C LEU A 205 -4.04 -30.60 -12.95
N LEU A 206 -2.87 -30.07 -13.28
CA LEU A 206 -2.29 -30.22 -14.61
C LEU A 206 -1.96 -31.71 -14.83
N GLU A 207 -2.97 -32.55 -14.95
CA GLU A 207 -2.83 -33.74 -15.79
C GLU A 207 -2.57 -33.19 -17.19
N GLN A 208 -1.42 -33.52 -17.75
CA GLN A 208 -0.96 -33.12 -19.07
C GLN A 208 -2.11 -33.24 -20.07
N VAL A 209 -2.78 -32.13 -20.33
CA VAL A 209 -3.69 -32.03 -21.47
C VAL A 209 -2.78 -32.05 -22.70
N PRO A 210 -2.92 -33.01 -23.63
CA PRO A 210 -2.16 -32.96 -24.87
C PRO A 210 -2.48 -31.66 -25.60
N ASP A 211 -1.46 -30.98 -26.12
CA ASP A 211 -1.58 -29.81 -26.98
C ASP A 211 -2.66 -29.99 -28.05
N THR A 212 -3.88 -29.63 -27.78
CA THR A 212 -4.92 -29.46 -28.77
C THR A 212 -5.21 -27.97 -28.81
N GLU A 213 -4.84 -27.41 -29.99
CA GLU A 213 -5.03 -26.03 -30.36
C GLU A 213 -6.47 -25.57 -30.11
N GLU A 214 -6.61 -24.32 -29.64
CA GLU A 214 -7.84 -23.54 -29.46
C GLU A 214 -8.53 -23.69 -28.08
N GLU A 215 -7.91 -23.20 -27.02
CA GLU A 215 -8.67 -22.73 -25.85
C GLU A 215 -8.78 -21.21 -25.88
N GLU A 216 -10.03 -20.73 -25.93
CA GLU A 216 -10.35 -19.33 -25.70
C GLU A 216 -9.80 -18.92 -24.32
N PHE A 217 -8.99 -17.87 -24.29
CA PHE A 217 -8.51 -17.24 -23.07
C PHE A 217 -9.70 -16.90 -22.19
N ASN A 218 -9.89 -17.65 -21.11
CA ASN A 218 -10.88 -17.36 -20.10
C ASN A 218 -10.19 -16.53 -18.98
N PRO A 219 -10.46 -15.23 -18.89
CA PRO A 219 -9.83 -14.36 -17.90
C PRO A 219 -10.31 -14.58 -16.45
N SER A 220 -11.26 -15.48 -16.29
CA SER A 220 -11.84 -15.78 -14.97
C SER A 220 -11.30 -17.09 -14.44
N GLY A 221 -10.06 -17.30 -14.15
CA GLY A 221 -9.50 -18.51 -13.53
C GLY A 221 -10.30 -19.84 -13.65
N PRO A 222 -9.85 -20.94 -13.13
CA PRO A 222 -10.54 -22.22 -13.28
C PRO A 222 -11.97 -22.14 -12.72
N SER A 223 -12.95 -22.46 -13.56
CA SER A 223 -14.38 -22.46 -13.23
C SER A 223 -14.81 -23.67 -12.37
N ASN A 224 -13.97 -24.11 -11.45
CA ASN A 224 -14.38 -25.05 -10.42
C ASN A 224 -14.80 -24.25 -9.18
N ASP A 225 -16.07 -23.87 -9.17
CA ASP A 225 -16.71 -23.09 -8.09
C ASP A 225 -16.86 -23.89 -6.77
N GLU A 226 -16.26 -25.04 -6.65
CA GLU A 226 -16.39 -25.89 -5.47
C GLU A 226 -15.23 -25.65 -4.50
N TYR A 227 -15.55 -25.10 -3.33
CA TYR A 227 -14.60 -25.02 -2.22
C TYR A 227 -14.31 -26.42 -1.70
N ILE A 228 -13.01 -26.70 -1.50
CA ILE A 228 -12.52 -28.00 -0.97
C ILE A 228 -12.28 -27.96 0.53
N GLY A 229 -12.38 -26.80 1.15
CA GLY A 229 -12.30 -26.62 2.60
C GLY A 229 -12.66 -25.21 3.03
N HIS A 230 -13.10 -25.11 4.29
CA HIS A 230 -13.46 -23.86 4.96
C HIS A 230 -12.79 -23.84 6.33
N LEU A 231 -11.94 -22.83 6.58
CA LEU A 231 -11.14 -22.71 7.79
C LEU A 231 -11.47 -21.42 8.53
N GLU A 232 -11.56 -21.49 9.87
CA GLU A 232 -11.96 -20.35 10.69
C GLU A 232 -10.94 -20.04 11.79
N PHE A 233 -10.63 -18.74 11.96
CA PHE A 233 -9.73 -18.28 13.00
C PHE A 233 -10.31 -17.09 13.75
N ILE A 234 -10.22 -17.10 15.07
CA ILE A 234 -10.48 -15.91 15.89
C ILE A 234 -9.13 -15.27 16.21
N LEU A 235 -8.96 -14.05 15.74
CA LEU A 235 -7.75 -13.25 15.91
C LEU A 235 -7.95 -12.28 17.06
N GLU A 236 -7.17 -12.46 18.13
CA GLU A 236 -7.16 -11.55 19.27
C GLU A 236 -5.92 -10.65 19.22
N PHE A 237 -6.12 -9.37 19.41
CA PHE A 237 -5.05 -8.38 19.32
C PHE A 237 -4.56 -7.99 20.71
N ALA A 238 -3.26 -8.04 20.90
CA ALA A 238 -2.67 -7.58 22.15
C ALA A 238 -2.77 -6.05 22.24
N PRO A 239 -3.23 -5.49 23.39
CA PRO A 239 -3.56 -4.07 23.52
C PRO A 239 -2.45 -3.09 23.15
N GLN A 240 -1.19 -3.48 23.23
CA GLN A 240 -0.06 -2.62 22.86
C GLN A 240 0.06 -2.40 21.35
N PHE A 241 -0.54 -3.26 20.50
CA PHE A 241 -0.55 -3.10 19.06
C PHE A 241 -1.75 -2.28 18.57
N THR A 242 -2.80 -2.17 19.39
CA THR A 242 -3.98 -1.36 19.08
C THR A 242 -3.91 0.04 19.73
N ALA A 243 -2.78 0.35 20.38
CA ALA A 243 -2.56 1.68 20.96
C ALA A 243 -2.56 2.76 19.89
N GLY A 244 -3.08 3.92 20.23
CA GLY A 244 -3.33 5.02 19.32
C GLY A 244 -2.09 5.50 18.57
N GLY A 245 -2.31 5.87 17.32
CA GLY A 245 -1.34 6.59 16.52
C GLY A 245 -1.09 8.01 17.04
N ARG A 246 -0.24 8.74 16.36
CA ARG A 246 0.04 10.15 16.65
C ARG A 246 -0.69 11.01 15.62
N ILE A 247 -1.60 11.89 16.07
CA ILE A 247 -2.28 12.85 15.22
C ILE A 247 -1.55 14.20 15.32
N ILE A 248 -1.26 14.78 14.18
CA ILE A 248 -0.62 16.08 14.02
C ILE A 248 -1.59 16.99 13.29
N GLU A 249 -2.17 17.95 14.00
CA GLU A 249 -3.02 18.97 13.43
C GLU A 249 -2.18 19.91 12.56
N VAL A 250 -2.58 20.10 11.31
CA VAL A 250 -1.88 20.92 10.31
C VAL A 250 -2.67 22.21 10.02
N ASN A 251 -3.91 22.09 9.60
CA ASN A 251 -4.85 23.19 9.34
C ASN A 251 -4.26 24.27 8.41
N GLN A 252 -3.59 23.85 7.33
CA GLN A 252 -2.99 24.75 6.35
C GLN A 252 -3.68 24.62 5.01
N THR A 253 -4.17 25.75 4.50
CA THR A 253 -4.75 25.83 3.15
C THR A 253 -3.65 26.17 2.15
N VAL A 254 -3.63 25.44 1.04
CA VAL A 254 -2.77 25.71 -0.12
C VAL A 254 -3.62 25.86 -1.38
N GLU A 255 -3.08 26.55 -2.37
CA GLU A 255 -3.71 26.69 -3.67
C GLU A 255 -2.91 25.89 -4.70
N LEU A 256 -3.58 24.99 -5.40
CA LEU A 256 -3.03 24.11 -6.43
C LEU A 256 -3.81 24.42 -7.71
N GLU A 257 -3.17 25.09 -8.66
CA GLU A 257 -3.78 25.47 -9.95
C GLU A 257 -5.15 26.19 -9.82
N GLY A 258 -5.25 27.10 -8.85
CA GLY A 258 -6.49 27.85 -8.60
C GLY A 258 -7.55 27.12 -7.79
N GLN A 259 -7.35 25.86 -7.46
CA GLN A 259 -8.18 25.09 -6.52
C GLN A 259 -7.57 25.16 -5.12
N LYS A 260 -8.38 25.32 -4.09
CA LYS A 260 -7.93 25.40 -2.70
C LYS A 260 -8.22 24.13 -1.98
N ILE A 261 -7.19 23.59 -1.33
CA ILE A 261 -7.33 22.44 -0.44
C ILE A 261 -6.76 22.79 0.93
N THR A 262 -7.32 22.24 1.98
CA THR A 262 -6.81 22.37 3.34
C THR A 262 -6.27 21.03 3.79
N ILE A 263 -4.97 21.00 4.12
CA ILE A 263 -4.38 19.85 4.81
C ILE A 263 -4.79 19.96 6.27
N GLU A 264 -5.72 19.13 6.71
CA GLU A 264 -6.31 19.20 8.04
C GLU A 264 -5.39 18.60 9.09
N SER A 265 -4.98 17.36 8.87
CA SER A 265 -4.14 16.62 9.80
C SER A 265 -3.26 15.59 9.11
N MET A 266 -2.26 15.12 9.84
CA MET A 266 -1.48 13.92 9.50
C MET A 266 -1.56 12.95 10.68
N GLU A 267 -2.03 11.76 10.42
CA GLU A 267 -2.06 10.67 11.39
C GLU A 267 -0.90 9.71 11.10
N VAL A 268 -0.18 9.31 12.13
CA VAL A 268 1.00 8.46 12.00
C VAL A 268 0.80 7.20 12.81
N TYR A 269 0.63 6.08 12.11
CA TYR A 269 0.49 4.74 12.67
C TYR A 269 1.73 3.89 12.37
N PRO A 270 1.96 2.78 13.05
CA PRO A 270 3.06 1.87 12.74
C PRO A 270 3.10 1.39 11.30
N THR A 271 1.95 1.09 10.69
CA THR A 271 1.85 0.50 9.36
C THR A 271 1.75 1.52 8.22
N HIS A 272 1.26 2.73 8.49
CA HIS A 272 1.09 3.78 7.47
C HIS A 272 0.91 5.17 8.10
N MET A 273 0.95 6.20 7.28
CA MET A 273 0.44 7.54 7.60
C MET A 273 -0.82 7.82 6.82
N ARG A 274 -1.72 8.65 7.39
CA ARG A 274 -2.87 9.25 6.71
C ARG A 274 -2.70 10.75 6.64
N ILE A 275 -2.96 11.32 5.48
CA ILE A 275 -2.97 12.76 5.24
C ILE A 275 -4.40 13.14 4.92
N ASN A 276 -5.07 13.79 5.86
CA ASN A 276 -6.48 14.17 5.74
C ASN A 276 -6.58 15.57 5.14
N ILE A 277 -7.45 15.70 4.15
CA ILE A 277 -7.59 16.91 3.32
C ILE A 277 -9.06 17.25 3.19
N SER A 278 -9.37 18.52 3.05
CA SER A 278 -10.69 18.98 2.64
C SER A 278 -10.61 19.96 1.47
N ASP A 279 -11.61 19.89 0.59
CA ASP A 279 -11.80 20.80 -0.53
C ASP A 279 -12.50 22.09 -0.09
N ASP A 280 -12.14 23.21 -0.73
CA ASP A 280 -12.93 24.42 -0.63
C ASP A 280 -14.19 24.30 -1.50
N LYS A 281 -15.34 24.66 -0.94
CA LYS A 281 -16.65 24.63 -1.63
C LYS A 281 -16.69 25.44 -2.93
N ASP A 282 -15.87 26.48 -3.02
CA ASP A 282 -15.82 27.37 -4.18
C ASP A 282 -14.89 26.84 -5.30
N ASN A 283 -14.28 25.65 -5.12
CA ASN A 283 -13.49 24.99 -6.15
C ASN A 283 -14.37 24.63 -7.36
N THR A 284 -13.81 24.79 -8.56
CA THR A 284 -14.46 24.45 -9.83
C THR A 284 -14.22 23.05 -10.30
N ALA A 285 -13.39 22.30 -9.58
CA ALA A 285 -13.05 20.91 -9.84
C ALA A 285 -12.97 20.12 -8.52
N TRP A 286 -13.20 18.82 -8.59
CA TRP A 286 -12.98 17.86 -7.51
C TRP A 286 -11.56 17.30 -7.61
N MET A 287 -10.89 17.11 -6.49
CA MET A 287 -9.58 16.45 -6.45
C MET A 287 -9.74 14.94 -6.56
N LYS A 288 -9.12 14.34 -7.57
CA LYS A 288 -9.20 12.90 -7.86
C LYS A 288 -7.93 12.17 -7.46
N ASP A 289 -6.79 12.85 -7.49
CA ASP A 289 -5.53 12.31 -7.00
C ASP A 289 -4.56 13.43 -6.62
N LEU A 290 -3.54 13.09 -5.82
CA LEU A 290 -2.51 14.00 -5.35
C LEU A 290 -1.13 13.35 -5.47
N ASP A 291 -0.26 13.93 -6.28
CA ASP A 291 1.15 13.56 -6.34
C ASP A 291 1.90 14.24 -5.20
N PHE A 292 2.43 13.47 -4.27
CA PHE A 292 3.12 14.02 -3.11
C PHE A 292 4.15 13.06 -2.55
N TYR A 293 4.94 13.54 -1.62
CA TYR A 293 5.71 12.73 -0.68
C TYR A 293 5.89 13.48 0.64
N VAL A 294 6.13 12.74 1.71
CA VAL A 294 6.50 13.33 3.00
C VAL A 294 8.00 13.23 3.19
N LYS A 295 8.65 14.28 3.70
CA LYS A 295 10.09 14.24 3.99
C LYS A 295 10.44 14.79 5.36
N THR A 296 11.51 14.23 5.94
CA THR A 296 12.12 14.76 7.16
C THR A 296 13.01 15.97 6.86
N ALA A 297 13.39 16.70 7.91
CA ALA A 297 14.39 17.78 7.81
C ALA A 297 15.75 17.30 7.28
N TRP A 298 16.05 15.99 7.35
CA TRP A 298 17.29 15.39 6.89
C TRP A 298 17.20 14.85 5.46
N GLY A 299 16.03 15.01 4.80
CA GLY A 299 15.83 14.63 3.41
C GLY A 299 15.37 13.19 3.17
N LYS A 300 15.15 12.35 4.22
CA LYS A 300 14.51 11.04 4.02
C LYS A 300 13.09 11.26 3.55
N ARG A 301 12.69 10.58 2.47
CA ARG A 301 11.36 10.60 1.91
C ARG A 301 10.56 9.39 2.39
N PHE A 302 9.26 9.58 2.41
CA PHE A 302 8.21 8.60 2.64
C PHE A 302 7.21 8.81 1.51
N GLU A 303 7.12 7.82 0.65
CA GLU A 303 6.34 7.91 -0.58
C GLU A 303 4.88 7.52 -0.31
N PRO A 304 3.93 7.85 -1.21
CA PRO A 304 2.59 7.30 -1.16
C PRO A 304 2.62 5.78 -1.20
N VAL A 305 1.68 5.15 -0.50
CA VAL A 305 1.49 3.69 -0.57
C VAL A 305 1.17 3.31 -2.01
N GLN A 306 1.86 2.30 -2.54
CA GLN A 306 1.70 1.85 -3.93
C GLN A 306 0.76 0.66 -4.06
N GLU A 307 0.68 -0.17 -3.03
CA GLU A 307 -0.15 -1.38 -3.00
C GLU A 307 -1.14 -1.31 -1.83
N GLY A 308 -2.35 -1.71 -2.09
CA GLY A 308 -3.43 -1.64 -1.12
C GLY A 308 -4.29 -0.38 -1.26
N LEU A 309 -4.85 0.10 -0.14
CA LEU A 309 -5.63 1.33 -0.11
C LEU A 309 -4.70 2.54 -0.15
N THR A 310 -4.72 3.28 -1.26
CA THR A 310 -3.87 4.47 -1.47
C THR A 310 -4.54 5.75 -1.00
N SER A 311 -5.85 5.85 -1.20
CA SER A 311 -6.65 7.02 -0.85
C SER A 311 -8.11 6.65 -0.58
N THR A 312 -8.83 7.51 0.09
CA THR A 312 -10.28 7.44 0.27
C THR A 312 -10.91 8.79 -0.02
N GLY A 313 -12.12 8.75 -0.56
CA GLY A 313 -12.90 9.94 -0.87
C GLY A 313 -14.36 9.77 -0.52
N ASP A 314 -15.07 10.87 -0.46
CA ASP A 314 -16.50 10.91 -0.21
C ASP A 314 -17.18 12.09 -0.90
N GLY A 315 -18.50 12.15 -0.81
CA GLY A 315 -19.30 13.27 -1.28
C GLY A 315 -19.46 13.35 -2.79
N GLU A 316 -19.87 14.53 -3.26
CA GLU A 316 -20.08 14.79 -4.67
C GLU A 316 -18.77 14.67 -5.46
N GLY A 317 -18.86 14.04 -6.63
CA GLY A 317 -17.71 13.81 -7.51
C GLY A 317 -16.65 12.89 -6.93
N ALA A 318 -16.91 12.18 -5.82
CA ALA A 318 -15.95 11.33 -5.10
C ALA A 318 -14.60 12.02 -4.92
N THR A 319 -14.59 13.22 -4.36
CA THR A 319 -13.37 13.96 -4.00
C THR A 319 -12.54 13.15 -3.03
N MET A 320 -11.24 13.04 -3.28
CA MET A 320 -10.33 12.36 -2.35
C MET A 320 -10.12 13.20 -1.11
N THR A 321 -10.34 12.61 0.05
CA THR A 321 -10.29 13.29 1.36
C THR A 321 -9.18 12.78 2.27
N SER A 322 -8.60 11.63 1.97
CA SER A 322 -7.50 11.07 2.76
C SER A 322 -6.57 10.24 1.88
N TYR A 323 -5.26 10.46 2.02
CA TYR A 323 -4.20 9.74 1.30
C TYR A 323 -3.35 8.93 2.25
N ARG A 324 -2.77 7.83 1.75
CA ARG A 324 -1.86 6.96 2.52
C ARG A 324 -0.42 7.15 2.05
N ALA A 325 0.49 7.15 3.01
CA ALA A 325 1.93 7.18 2.76
C ALA A 325 2.67 6.25 3.73
N ASP A 326 3.91 5.93 3.40
CA ASP A 326 4.81 5.19 4.27
C ASP A 326 4.98 5.87 5.63
N SER A 327 5.08 5.07 6.69
CA SER A 327 5.05 5.57 8.05
C SER A 327 6.37 6.19 8.53
N THR A 328 6.25 7.26 9.28
CA THR A 328 7.35 7.84 10.07
C THR A 328 7.35 7.38 11.53
N TYR A 329 6.53 6.41 11.89
CA TYR A 329 6.29 6.04 13.30
C TYR A 329 7.57 5.61 14.02
N PHE A 330 8.39 4.80 13.40
CA PHE A 330 9.66 4.29 13.98
C PHE A 330 10.83 5.27 13.82
N TYR A 331 10.61 6.45 13.25
CA TYR A 331 11.61 7.48 13.08
C TYR A 331 11.42 8.61 14.08
N ASP A 332 12.53 9.13 14.68
CA ASP A 332 12.50 10.35 15.50
C ASP A 332 12.40 11.60 14.59
N ALA A 333 11.28 11.72 13.88
CA ALA A 333 11.02 12.77 12.91
C ALA A 333 10.31 13.95 13.59
N LYS A 334 11.09 14.97 14.01
CA LYS A 334 10.57 16.16 14.70
C LYS A 334 10.04 17.25 13.77
N ARG A 335 10.38 17.19 12.50
CA ARG A 335 9.96 18.15 11.49
C ARG A 335 9.71 17.41 10.19
N LEU A 336 8.47 17.38 9.81
CA LEU A 336 8.02 16.78 8.56
C LEU A 336 7.57 17.87 7.61
N LYS A 337 7.69 17.63 6.32
CA LYS A 337 7.16 18.45 5.26
C LYS A 337 6.39 17.56 4.30
N LEU A 338 5.16 17.94 4.03
CA LEU A 338 4.42 17.42 2.90
C LEU A 338 4.85 18.22 1.66
N VAL A 339 5.26 17.53 0.61
CA VAL A 339 5.71 18.13 -0.65
C VAL A 339 4.78 17.65 -1.74
N ILE A 340 4.00 18.57 -2.30
CA ILE A 340 3.04 18.30 -3.35
C ILE A 340 3.68 18.65 -4.69
N THR A 341 3.65 17.71 -5.62
CA THR A 341 4.29 17.82 -6.95
C THR A 341 3.29 17.84 -8.09
N GLY A 342 2.04 17.40 -7.85
CA GLY A 342 0.98 17.39 -8.84
C GLY A 342 -0.37 17.07 -8.23
N ALA A 343 -1.41 17.13 -9.04
CA ALA A 343 -2.76 16.73 -8.68
C ALA A 343 -3.56 16.37 -9.94
N GLU A 344 -4.60 15.56 -9.74
CA GLU A 344 -5.63 15.26 -10.72
C GLU A 344 -6.92 15.91 -10.35
N TRP A 345 -7.52 16.54 -11.32
CA TRP A 345 -8.76 17.24 -11.14
C TRP A 345 -9.86 16.68 -12.06
N LEU A 346 -11.07 16.57 -11.56
CA LEU A 346 -12.27 16.41 -12.37
C LEU A 346 -13.07 17.70 -12.32
N ARG A 347 -13.14 18.42 -13.43
CA ARG A 347 -13.92 19.65 -13.53
C ARG A 347 -15.40 19.32 -13.30
N LYS A 348 -16.09 20.14 -12.49
CA LYS A 348 -17.51 19.95 -12.14
C LYS A 348 -18.44 20.03 -13.34
N ASP A 349 -18.00 20.68 -14.43
CA ASP A 349 -18.73 20.73 -15.70
C ASP A 349 -18.40 19.57 -16.68
N MET A 350 -17.56 18.61 -16.26
CA MET A 350 -17.16 17.42 -17.02
C MET A 350 -17.45 16.12 -16.26
N GLU A 351 -18.44 16.13 -15.37
CA GLU A 351 -18.82 14.94 -14.61
C GLU A 351 -19.23 13.76 -15.50
N LYS A 352 -19.81 14.05 -16.64
CA LYS A 352 -20.18 13.07 -17.66
C LYS A 352 -19.73 13.54 -19.04
N VAL A 353 -19.23 12.63 -19.85
CA VAL A 353 -18.79 12.86 -21.23
C VAL A 353 -19.75 12.17 -22.19
N TYR A 354 -20.41 12.93 -23.01
CA TYR A 354 -21.25 12.42 -24.10
C TYR A 354 -20.39 11.79 -25.18
N VAL A 355 -20.80 10.63 -25.67
CA VAL A 355 -20.22 9.96 -26.84
C VAL A 355 -21.33 9.39 -27.72
N ASN A 356 -21.31 9.76 -29.00
CA ASN A 356 -22.13 9.08 -30.00
C ASN A 356 -21.33 7.93 -30.61
N LEU A 357 -21.76 6.71 -30.34
CA LEU A 357 -21.05 5.49 -30.70
C LEU A 357 -20.95 5.29 -32.22
N ARG A 358 -21.89 5.84 -33.00
CA ARG A 358 -21.90 5.69 -34.48
C ARG A 358 -21.20 6.82 -35.22
N THR A 359 -21.45 8.07 -34.80
CA THR A 359 -20.86 9.24 -35.47
C THR A 359 -19.48 9.57 -34.96
N LYS A 360 -19.09 9.04 -33.78
CA LYS A 360 -17.88 9.36 -33.03
C LYS A 360 -17.82 10.82 -32.55
N GLU A 361 -18.96 11.50 -32.54
CA GLU A 361 -19.09 12.81 -31.91
C GLU A 361 -19.00 12.65 -30.38
N THR A 362 -18.20 13.50 -29.74
CA THR A 362 -17.96 13.44 -28.29
C THR A 362 -17.79 14.84 -27.71
N ASP A 363 -18.22 14.99 -26.45
CA ASP A 363 -17.78 16.10 -25.63
C ASP A 363 -16.24 16.08 -25.49
N PRO A 364 -15.61 17.17 -25.05
CA PRO A 364 -14.18 17.16 -24.74
C PRO A 364 -13.81 15.99 -23.82
N LEU A 365 -12.82 15.22 -24.23
CA LEU A 365 -12.26 14.14 -23.40
C LEU A 365 -11.24 14.71 -22.41
N PRO A 366 -10.85 13.92 -21.38
CA PRO A 366 -9.72 14.24 -20.51
C PRO A 366 -8.46 14.58 -21.33
N GLU A 367 -7.59 15.43 -20.78
CA GLU A 367 -6.41 15.92 -21.50
C GLU A 367 -5.49 14.79 -21.94
N GLY A 368 -5.17 14.75 -23.24
CA GLY A 368 -4.27 13.78 -23.84
C GLY A 368 -4.88 12.40 -24.11
N VAL A 369 -6.18 12.25 -23.91
CA VAL A 369 -6.93 11.00 -24.18
C VAL A 369 -7.49 10.98 -25.60
N GLU A 370 -7.29 9.88 -26.32
CA GLU A 370 -7.83 9.62 -27.64
C GLU A 370 -8.87 8.48 -27.60
N LEU A 371 -10.01 8.66 -28.29
CA LEU A 371 -11.12 7.70 -28.33
C LEU A 371 -11.09 6.85 -29.59
N TYR A 372 -11.22 5.54 -29.41
CA TYR A 372 -11.45 4.56 -30.49
C TYR A 372 -12.72 3.78 -30.19
N LEU A 373 -13.55 3.57 -31.21
CA LEU A 373 -14.85 2.88 -31.13
C LEU A 373 -14.89 1.75 -32.12
N THR A 374 -15.23 0.55 -31.66
CA THR A 374 -15.41 -0.65 -32.50
C THR A 374 -16.74 -1.31 -32.13
N GLU A 375 -17.56 -1.63 -33.15
CA GLU A 375 -18.78 -2.41 -32.97
C GLU A 375 -18.53 -3.87 -33.32
N GLU A 376 -18.69 -4.75 -32.33
CA GLU A 376 -18.63 -6.20 -32.52
C GLU A 376 -20.03 -6.80 -32.46
N LYS A 377 -20.37 -7.57 -33.53
CA LYS A 377 -21.74 -8.12 -33.71
C LYS A 377 -22.23 -9.01 -32.58
N SER A 378 -21.33 -9.64 -31.81
CA SER A 378 -21.66 -10.57 -30.74
C SER A 378 -21.47 -9.99 -29.33
N LEU A 379 -20.73 -8.90 -29.20
CA LEU A 379 -20.28 -8.37 -27.91
C LEU A 379 -20.78 -6.94 -27.63
N GLY A 380 -21.37 -6.26 -28.63
CA GLY A 380 -21.80 -4.86 -28.52
C GLY A 380 -20.69 -3.89 -28.87
N TRP A 381 -20.58 -2.79 -28.13
CA TRP A 381 -19.59 -1.76 -28.37
C TRP A 381 -18.36 -1.95 -27.52
N ILE A 382 -17.18 -1.83 -28.16
CA ILE A 382 -15.89 -1.69 -27.49
C ILE A 382 -15.48 -0.23 -27.60
N VAL A 383 -15.27 0.37 -26.43
CA VAL A 383 -14.81 1.76 -26.27
C VAL A 383 -13.39 1.71 -25.74
N GLN A 384 -12.45 2.27 -26.50
CA GLN A 384 -11.05 2.27 -26.11
C GLN A 384 -10.54 3.70 -25.95
N PHE A 385 -9.79 3.94 -24.90
CA PHE A 385 -9.14 5.20 -24.61
C PHE A 385 -7.62 5.01 -24.61
N LYS A 386 -6.92 5.63 -25.55
CA LYS A 386 -5.46 5.68 -25.58
C LYS A 386 -4.97 6.86 -24.75
N ASN A 387 -4.13 6.57 -23.77
CA ASN A 387 -3.57 7.58 -22.87
C ASN A 387 -2.07 7.39 -22.66
N LYS A 388 -1.37 8.45 -22.23
CA LYS A 388 0.04 8.40 -21.88
C LYS A 388 0.23 7.86 -20.46
N TYR A 389 1.31 7.09 -20.28
CA TYR A 389 1.80 6.84 -18.93
C TYR A 389 2.21 8.15 -18.26
N ARG A 390 1.87 8.30 -16.98
CA ARG A 390 2.38 9.35 -16.11
C ARG A 390 3.73 8.98 -15.55
N GLU A 391 3.80 7.78 -15.01
CA GLU A 391 5.01 7.12 -14.57
C GLU A 391 5.20 5.84 -15.35
N LYS A 392 6.43 5.40 -15.47
CA LYS A 392 6.75 4.20 -16.21
C LYS A 392 6.09 3.00 -15.54
N ASP A 393 5.33 2.26 -16.33
CA ASP A 393 4.68 0.99 -15.97
C ASP A 393 3.42 1.10 -15.06
N HIS A 394 2.83 2.31 -14.88
CA HIS A 394 1.55 2.45 -14.18
C HIS A 394 0.39 2.75 -15.15
N PHE A 395 -0.66 1.95 -15.03
CA PHE A 395 -1.94 2.20 -15.70
C PHE A 395 -2.80 3.10 -14.83
N HIS A 396 -3.32 4.19 -15.41
CA HIS A 396 -4.26 5.07 -14.75
C HIS A 396 -5.64 4.87 -15.33
N GLN A 397 -6.63 4.74 -14.47
CA GLN A 397 -8.01 4.66 -14.89
C GLN A 397 -8.45 5.99 -15.50
N ILE A 398 -9.01 5.93 -16.72
CA ILE A 398 -9.49 7.11 -17.45
C ILE A 398 -10.96 7.32 -17.18
N MET A 399 -11.75 6.23 -17.17
CA MET A 399 -13.17 6.23 -16.93
C MET A 399 -13.53 5.43 -15.70
N MET A 400 -14.56 5.85 -15.00
CA MET A 400 -15.18 5.10 -13.91
C MET A 400 -15.95 3.90 -14.47
N SER A 401 -16.37 2.98 -13.61
CA SER A 401 -17.09 1.76 -13.99
C SER A 401 -18.49 1.99 -14.55
N ASP A 402 -19.04 3.20 -14.39
CA ASP A 402 -20.44 3.49 -14.69
C ASP A 402 -20.61 4.31 -15.96
N TYR A 403 -21.68 4.02 -16.68
CA TYR A 403 -22.11 4.78 -17.86
C TYR A 403 -23.64 4.91 -17.87
N TYR A 404 -24.15 5.86 -18.64
CA TYR A 404 -25.56 6.24 -18.63
C TYR A 404 -26.11 6.31 -20.07
N ASP A 405 -27.40 6.05 -20.21
CA ASP A 405 -28.12 6.29 -21.44
C ASP A 405 -28.78 7.69 -21.50
N ASN A 406 -29.49 7.98 -22.57
CA ASN A 406 -30.17 9.26 -22.79
C ASN A 406 -31.38 9.49 -21.85
N GLU A 407 -31.84 8.46 -21.15
CA GLU A 407 -32.90 8.54 -20.13
C GLU A 407 -32.31 8.69 -18.72
N GLY A 408 -30.98 8.59 -18.57
CA GLY A 408 -30.25 8.65 -17.31
C GLY A 408 -30.23 7.34 -16.55
N ASN A 409 -30.58 6.21 -17.19
CA ASN A 409 -30.41 4.90 -16.58
C ASN A 409 -28.92 4.61 -16.48
N GLU A 410 -28.53 4.05 -15.33
CA GLU A 410 -27.15 3.69 -15.00
C GLU A 410 -26.86 2.24 -15.39
N TYR A 411 -25.69 2.02 -15.95
CA TYR A 411 -25.14 0.73 -16.34
C TYR A 411 -23.71 0.64 -15.84
N SER A 412 -23.23 -0.57 -15.60
CA SER A 412 -21.83 -0.83 -15.32
C SER A 412 -21.17 -1.60 -16.47
N PHE A 413 -19.88 -1.40 -16.70
CA PHE A 413 -19.15 -2.16 -17.71
C PHE A 413 -19.09 -3.64 -17.36
N ASN A 414 -19.38 -4.51 -18.31
CA ASN A 414 -19.32 -5.96 -18.13
C ASN A 414 -17.89 -6.48 -18.15
N SER A 415 -16.99 -5.75 -18.81
CA SER A 415 -15.56 -6.06 -18.89
C SER A 415 -14.78 -4.77 -19.01
N TRP A 416 -13.74 -4.67 -18.23
CA TRP A 416 -12.80 -3.57 -18.20
C TRP A 416 -11.38 -4.12 -18.20
N GLY A 417 -10.46 -3.49 -18.92
CA GLY A 417 -9.08 -3.89 -18.95
C GLY A 417 -8.14 -2.81 -19.42
N ASN A 418 -6.92 -2.84 -18.91
CA ASN A 418 -5.82 -2.02 -19.38
C ASN A 418 -4.80 -2.88 -20.10
N GLY A 419 -4.24 -2.39 -21.19
CA GLY A 419 -3.25 -3.15 -21.95
C GLY A 419 -2.62 -2.36 -23.07
N TYR A 420 -1.92 -3.11 -23.92
CA TYR A 420 -1.20 -2.57 -25.08
C TYR A 420 -1.94 -2.87 -26.39
N PHE A 421 -3.24 -3.06 -26.36
CA PHE A 421 -4.09 -3.41 -27.48
C PHE A 421 -3.70 -2.62 -28.74
N ASP A 422 -3.33 -3.31 -29.81
CA ASP A 422 -2.98 -2.74 -31.12
C ASP A 422 -1.87 -1.68 -31.15
N LEU A 423 -1.18 -1.43 -30.02
CA LEU A 423 -0.05 -0.52 -29.96
C LEU A 423 1.24 -1.16 -30.50
N SER A 424 1.95 -0.42 -31.34
CA SER A 424 3.30 -0.83 -31.77
C SER A 424 4.27 -0.90 -30.59
N PRO A 425 5.37 -1.69 -30.64
CA PRO A 425 6.35 -1.79 -29.55
C PRO A 425 6.96 -0.44 -29.11
N GLU A 426 7.00 0.54 -30.00
CA GLU A 426 7.48 1.88 -29.66
C GLU A 426 6.42 2.68 -28.89
N GLU A 427 5.15 2.58 -29.29
CA GLU A 427 4.03 3.22 -28.60
C GLU A 427 3.80 2.63 -27.21
N GLN A 428 3.97 1.32 -27.02
CA GLN A 428 3.86 0.63 -25.73
C GLN A 428 4.80 1.20 -24.65
N LYS A 429 5.85 1.92 -25.04
CA LYS A 429 6.75 2.60 -24.09
C LYS A 429 6.17 3.88 -23.50
N HIS A 430 5.13 4.43 -24.11
CA HIS A 430 4.61 5.77 -23.78
C HIS A 430 3.11 5.81 -23.58
N TYR A 431 2.38 4.82 -24.06
CA TYR A 431 0.92 4.79 -24.10
C TYR A 431 0.39 3.45 -23.62
N PHE A 432 -0.80 3.48 -23.08
CA PHE A 432 -1.64 2.32 -22.83
C PHE A 432 -3.04 2.57 -23.39
N ILE A 433 -3.83 1.52 -23.48
CA ILE A 433 -5.24 1.58 -23.87
C ILE A 433 -6.06 1.01 -22.71
N GLU A 434 -7.04 1.78 -22.28
CA GLU A 434 -8.13 1.30 -21.43
C GLU A 434 -9.26 0.85 -22.36
N GLU A 435 -9.73 -0.37 -22.18
CA GLU A 435 -10.80 -0.96 -22.97
C GLU A 435 -12.02 -1.22 -22.09
N LEU A 436 -13.17 -0.72 -22.53
CA LEU A 436 -14.45 -0.85 -21.86
C LEU A 436 -15.44 -1.51 -22.82
N ARG A 437 -16.18 -2.51 -22.34
CA ARG A 437 -17.16 -3.23 -23.15
C ARG A 437 -18.57 -2.91 -22.67
N LEU A 438 -19.37 -2.33 -23.57
CA LEU A 438 -20.79 -2.04 -23.36
C LEU A 438 -21.60 -3.22 -23.94
N SER A 439 -21.64 -4.33 -23.23
CA SER A 439 -22.35 -5.53 -23.66
C SER A 439 -23.87 -5.29 -23.64
N ASP A 440 -24.55 -5.76 -24.68
CA ASP A 440 -25.99 -5.60 -24.84
C ASP A 440 -26.51 -4.15 -24.87
N TYR A 441 -25.62 -3.16 -25.03
CA TYR A 441 -26.01 -1.76 -25.19
C TYR A 441 -26.34 -1.45 -26.64
N HIS A 442 -27.59 -1.08 -26.92
CA HIS A 442 -28.13 -0.93 -28.27
C HIS A 442 -28.44 0.51 -28.66
N GLN A 443 -28.19 1.47 -27.76
CA GLN A 443 -28.38 2.89 -28.06
C GLN A 443 -27.14 3.45 -28.77
N ASP A 444 -27.36 4.54 -29.54
CA ASP A 444 -26.30 5.20 -30.27
C ASP A 444 -25.54 6.23 -29.41
N GLU A 445 -26.12 6.63 -28.30
CA GLU A 445 -25.64 7.68 -27.39
C GLU A 445 -25.34 7.12 -26.02
N VAL A 446 -24.20 7.50 -25.44
CA VAL A 446 -23.77 7.10 -24.10
C VAL A 446 -23.10 8.26 -23.39
N TRP A 447 -23.28 8.32 -22.09
CA TRP A 447 -22.59 9.26 -21.19
C TRP A 447 -21.67 8.47 -20.28
N LEU A 448 -20.38 8.69 -20.43
CA LEU A 448 -19.33 8.03 -19.67
C LEU A 448 -18.92 8.91 -18.50
N SER A 449 -18.58 8.32 -17.37
CA SER A 449 -18.07 9.02 -16.19
C SER A 449 -16.54 9.03 -16.20
N PRO A 450 -15.86 10.16 -16.46
CA PRO A 450 -14.40 10.22 -16.44
C PRO A 450 -13.88 10.13 -15.00
N ALA A 451 -12.75 9.44 -14.82
CA ALA A 451 -12.07 9.37 -13.55
C ALA A 451 -11.38 10.71 -13.20
N TYR A 452 -10.90 11.42 -14.22
CA TYR A 452 -10.32 12.76 -14.10
C TYR A 452 -10.56 13.55 -15.40
N SER A 453 -10.37 14.86 -15.38
CA SER A 453 -10.44 15.70 -16.58
C SER A 453 -9.11 16.38 -16.91
N HIS A 454 -8.28 16.63 -15.91
CA HIS A 454 -7.03 17.37 -16.06
C HIS A 454 -5.98 16.90 -15.06
N VAL A 455 -4.72 16.83 -15.52
CA VAL A 455 -3.54 16.49 -14.73
C VAL A 455 -2.67 17.72 -14.61
N TRP A 456 -2.46 18.17 -13.40
CA TRP A 456 -1.58 19.29 -13.10
C TRP A 456 -0.26 18.79 -12.52
N LYS A 457 0.86 19.35 -13.00
CA LYS A 457 2.19 19.17 -12.41
C LYS A 457 2.75 20.52 -12.00
N ALA A 458 3.20 20.61 -10.75
CA ALA A 458 3.76 21.82 -10.22
C ALA A 458 5.12 22.13 -10.89
N GLU A 459 5.32 23.37 -11.39
CA GLU A 459 6.63 23.84 -11.85
C GLU A 459 7.63 23.85 -10.68
N GLU A 460 7.19 24.31 -9.50
CA GLU A 460 7.91 24.23 -8.24
C GLU A 460 7.00 23.50 -7.21
N PRO A 461 7.52 22.49 -6.48
CA PRO A 461 6.72 21.78 -5.50
C PRO A 461 6.14 22.69 -4.42
N VAL A 462 4.87 22.49 -4.09
CA VAL A 462 4.21 23.16 -2.97
C VAL A 462 4.59 22.46 -1.67
N VAL A 463 5.11 23.21 -0.69
CA VAL A 463 5.64 22.64 0.56
C VAL A 463 4.81 23.10 1.73
N VAL A 464 4.25 22.12 2.47
CA VAL A 464 3.51 22.33 3.72
C VAL A 464 4.37 21.86 4.90
N GLU A 465 4.63 22.74 5.84
CA GLU A 465 5.39 22.41 7.07
C GLU A 465 4.46 21.69 8.06
N ILE A 466 4.83 20.48 8.47
CA ILE A 466 4.11 19.69 9.45
C ILE A 466 4.92 19.68 10.75
N LYS A 467 4.33 20.12 11.82
CA LYS A 467 5.03 20.39 13.10
C LYS A 467 5.15 19.14 13.96
#